data_ec46de4fefc5f8ec35c581cb1afc0170
#
_entry.id   ec46de4fefc5f8ec35c581cb1afc0170
#
_cell.length_a   1.000
_cell.length_b   1.000
_cell.length_c   1.000
_cell.angle_alpha   90.00
_cell.angle_beta   90.00
_cell.angle_gamma   90.00
#
_symmetry.space_group_name_H-M   'P 1'
#
loop_
_entity.id
_entity.type
_entity.pdbx_description
1 polymer ?
#
loop_
_entity_poly.entity_id
_entity_poly.type
_entity_poly.pdbx_seq_one_letter_code
_entity_poly.pdbx_strand_id
1 'polypeptide(L)'
;QFVDEIIKGKLGSYKEAYAKVYDVALTKQGKIPKWVEVEASRLVANPKIAISIQRAIERKEQSAVASSLRTRNYVIDQLYRESKESDSDSARIRALELLGKSVSLFSDVVETKEARTSDEVEADIEERIEALLNKQ
;
A
#
# COMPACT_ATOMS: atom_id res chain seq x y z
N GLN A 1 -16.24 20.06 4.72
CA GLN A 1 -15.85 20.63 3.41
C GLN A 1 -14.33 20.66 3.22
N PHE A 2 -13.53 21.38 4.10
CA PHE A 2 -12.06 21.46 3.93
C PHE A 2 -11.38 20.09 4.03
N VAL A 3 -11.73 19.29 5.04
CA VAL A 3 -11.24 17.92 5.21
C VAL A 3 -11.63 17.04 4.02
N ASP A 4 -12.84 17.18 3.49
CA ASP A 4 -13.32 16.41 2.34
C ASP A 4 -12.53 16.72 1.08
N GLU A 5 -12.18 18.00 0.86
CA GLU A 5 -11.36 18.39 -0.30
C GLU A 5 -9.93 17.87 -0.19
N ILE A 6 -9.34 17.84 1.01
CA ILE A 6 -8.03 17.21 1.23
C ILE A 6 -8.07 15.72 0.86
N ILE A 7 -9.14 15.01 1.19
CA ILE A 7 -9.25 13.58 0.95
C ILE A 7 -9.65 13.24 -0.49
N LYS A 8 -10.44 14.08 -1.14
CA LYS A 8 -10.79 13.92 -2.57
C LYS A 8 -9.61 14.21 -3.47
N GLY A 9 -8.80 15.21 -3.14
CA GLY A 9 -7.57 15.54 -3.86
C GLY A 9 -6.55 14.40 -3.76
N LYS A 10 -5.87 14.08 -4.85
CA LYS A 10 -4.63 13.31 -4.81
C LYS A 10 -3.65 14.14 -4.00
N LEU A 11 -3.48 13.86 -2.70
CA LEU A 11 -2.49 14.51 -1.81
C LEU A 11 -2.06 15.91 -2.28
N GLY A 12 -3.04 16.71 -2.73
CA GLY A 12 -2.86 18.05 -3.20
C GLY A 12 -2.52 18.94 -2.01
N SER A 13 -1.83 20.00 -2.26
CA SER A 13 -1.39 20.92 -1.25
C SER A 13 -2.60 21.44 -0.46
N TYR A 14 -2.50 21.51 0.86
CA TYR A 14 -3.52 22.10 1.74
C TYR A 14 -3.98 23.49 1.26
N LYS A 15 -3.09 24.19 0.56
CA LYS A 15 -3.30 25.45 -0.11
C LYS A 15 -4.40 25.40 -1.17
N GLU A 16 -4.42 24.34 -1.99
CA GLU A 16 -5.45 24.17 -3.04
C GLU A 16 -6.81 23.85 -2.43
N ALA A 17 -6.82 22.98 -1.42
CA ALA A 17 -8.03 22.65 -0.69
C ALA A 17 -8.61 23.89 0.02
N TYR A 18 -7.77 24.72 0.62
CA TYR A 18 -8.18 25.96 1.24
C TYR A 18 -8.76 26.95 0.22
N ALA A 19 -8.03 27.17 -0.88
CA ALA A 19 -8.45 28.11 -1.93
C ALA A 19 -9.81 27.71 -2.52
N LYS A 20 -10.04 26.43 -2.70
CA LYS A 20 -11.30 25.88 -3.25
C LYS A 20 -12.47 26.03 -2.28
N VAL A 21 -12.26 25.73 -1.01
CA VAL A 21 -13.34 25.74 0.01
C VAL A 21 -13.75 27.15 0.39
N TYR A 22 -12.80 28.08 0.40
CA TYR A 22 -13.04 29.47 0.77
C TYR A 22 -13.18 30.43 -0.42
N ASP A 23 -13.27 29.85 -1.64
CA ASP A 23 -13.46 30.59 -2.89
C ASP A 23 -12.48 31.76 -3.07
N VAL A 24 -11.19 31.45 -2.85
CA VAL A 24 -10.13 32.47 -2.88
C VAL A 24 -9.86 32.88 -4.33
N ALA A 25 -10.00 34.17 -4.60
CA ALA A 25 -9.68 34.73 -5.90
C ALA A 25 -8.19 34.54 -6.25
N LEU A 26 -7.93 34.10 -7.47
CA LEU A 26 -6.58 33.97 -7.99
C LEU A 26 -5.93 35.34 -8.21
N THR A 27 -4.61 35.39 -8.14
CA THR A 27 -3.84 36.61 -8.48
C THR A 27 -4.01 36.95 -9.95
N LYS A 28 -3.63 38.17 -10.35
CA LYS A 28 -3.61 38.60 -11.77
C LYS A 28 -2.83 37.64 -12.70
N GLN A 29 -1.95 36.80 -12.13
CA GLN A 29 -1.17 35.79 -12.83
C GLN A 29 -1.80 34.38 -12.81
N GLY A 30 -3.05 34.23 -12.33
CA GLY A 30 -3.73 32.95 -12.23
C GLY A 30 -3.21 32.01 -11.12
N LYS A 31 -2.43 32.53 -10.16
CA LYS A 31 -1.85 31.74 -9.07
C LYS A 31 -2.61 31.96 -7.76
N ILE A 32 -2.60 30.95 -6.89
CA ILE A 32 -3.13 31.07 -5.52
C ILE A 32 -2.22 32.03 -4.73
N PRO A 33 -2.78 33.05 -4.03
CA PRO A 33 -2.00 33.98 -3.23
C PRO A 33 -1.14 33.28 -2.16
N LYS A 34 0.05 33.83 -1.86
CA LYS A 34 0.98 33.21 -0.88
C LYS A 34 0.40 33.13 0.54
N TRP A 35 -0.43 34.08 0.94
CA TRP A 35 -1.04 34.09 2.26
C TRP A 35 -1.93 32.88 2.52
N VAL A 36 -2.51 32.28 1.47
CA VAL A 36 -3.37 31.09 1.56
C VAL A 36 -2.60 29.90 2.12
N GLU A 37 -1.34 29.78 1.83
CA GLU A 37 -0.47 28.70 2.35
C GLU A 37 -0.32 28.80 3.87
N VAL A 38 -0.16 30.03 4.38
CA VAL A 38 -0.07 30.30 5.82
C VAL A 38 -1.38 29.97 6.52
N GLU A 39 -2.50 30.41 5.96
CA GLU A 39 -3.82 30.16 6.56
C GLU A 39 -4.21 28.67 6.48
N ALA A 40 -3.90 28.01 5.37
CA ALA A 40 -4.11 26.56 5.25
C ALA A 40 -3.28 25.80 6.30
N SER A 41 -2.01 26.17 6.49
CA SER A 41 -1.15 25.55 7.50
C SER A 41 -1.66 25.79 8.94
N ARG A 42 -2.12 26.99 9.25
CA ARG A 42 -2.76 27.29 10.55
C ARG A 42 -4.00 26.45 10.77
N LEU A 43 -4.83 26.28 9.73
CA LEU A 43 -6.05 25.51 9.82
C LEU A 43 -5.76 24.02 10.07
N VAL A 44 -4.76 23.45 9.39
CA VAL A 44 -4.33 22.07 9.59
C VAL A 44 -3.69 21.86 10.96
N ALA A 45 -2.97 22.86 11.48
CA ALA A 45 -2.38 22.83 12.82
C ALA A 45 -3.43 22.85 13.94
N ASN A 46 -4.68 23.19 13.66
CA ASN A 46 -5.75 23.13 14.65
C ASN A 46 -6.01 21.67 15.06
N PRO A 47 -5.93 21.31 16.36
CA PRO A 47 -6.06 19.93 16.80
C PRO A 47 -7.37 19.26 16.37
N LYS A 48 -8.48 19.99 16.35
CA LYS A 48 -9.78 19.47 15.91
C LYS A 48 -9.79 19.11 14.42
N ILE A 49 -9.14 19.93 13.60
CA ILE A 49 -9.02 19.70 12.15
C ILE A 49 -8.04 18.56 11.89
N ALA A 50 -6.89 18.53 12.56
CA ALA A 50 -5.92 17.45 12.44
C ALA A 50 -6.53 16.08 12.75
N ILE A 51 -7.26 15.95 13.87
CA ILE A 51 -7.98 14.73 14.22
C ILE A 51 -9.03 14.37 13.16
N SER A 52 -9.73 15.35 12.61
CA SER A 52 -10.75 15.10 11.57
C SER A 52 -10.13 14.62 10.27
N ILE A 53 -8.97 15.16 9.88
CA ILE A 53 -8.20 14.70 8.71
C ILE A 53 -7.75 13.26 8.93
N GLN A 54 -7.14 12.96 10.08
CA GLN A 54 -6.66 11.62 10.40
C GLN A 54 -7.79 10.58 10.33
N ARG A 55 -8.91 10.84 10.98
CA ARG A 55 -10.09 9.96 10.94
C ARG A 55 -10.65 9.76 9.54
N ALA A 56 -10.58 10.77 8.70
CA ALA A 56 -11.08 10.69 7.35
C ALA A 56 -10.13 9.91 6.43
N ILE A 57 -8.80 10.01 6.63
CA ILE A 57 -7.79 9.17 5.99
C ILE A 57 -8.01 7.70 6.36
N GLU A 58 -8.13 7.39 7.65
CA GLU A 58 -8.38 6.05 8.16
C GLU A 58 -9.64 5.42 7.55
N ARG A 59 -10.75 6.18 7.47
CA ARG A 59 -11.97 5.70 6.81
C ARG A 59 -11.77 5.40 5.33
N LYS A 60 -11.01 6.23 4.63
CA LYS A 60 -10.71 6.03 3.21
C LYS A 60 -9.88 4.76 3.00
N GLU A 61 -8.88 4.54 3.83
CA GLU A 61 -8.05 3.33 3.83
C GLU A 61 -8.88 2.08 4.13
N GLN A 62 -9.68 2.11 5.18
CA GLN A 62 -10.60 1.02 5.53
C GLN A 62 -11.58 0.71 4.39
N SER A 63 -12.13 1.72 3.75
CA SER A 63 -13.02 1.56 2.60
C SER A 63 -12.30 0.95 1.39
N ALA A 64 -11.06 1.35 1.13
CA ALA A 64 -10.23 0.81 0.06
C ALA A 64 -9.91 -0.67 0.30
N VAL A 65 -9.52 -1.03 1.53
CA VAL A 65 -9.27 -2.42 1.94
C VAL A 65 -10.54 -3.26 1.79
N ALA A 66 -11.68 -2.78 2.29
CA ALA A 66 -12.97 -3.49 2.19
C ALA A 66 -13.40 -3.69 0.73
N SER A 67 -13.13 -2.71 -0.16
CA SER A 67 -13.39 -2.81 -1.59
C SER A 67 -12.49 -3.86 -2.25
N SER A 68 -11.21 -3.86 -1.92
CA SER A 68 -10.23 -4.83 -2.42
C SER A 68 -10.60 -6.26 -2.02
N LEU A 69 -10.99 -6.48 -0.77
CA LEU A 69 -11.45 -7.79 -0.28
C LEU A 69 -12.71 -8.26 -1.00
N ARG A 70 -13.68 -7.38 -1.24
CA ARG A 70 -14.89 -7.72 -2.01
C ARG A 70 -14.57 -8.16 -3.42
N THR A 71 -13.68 -7.43 -4.11
CA THR A 71 -13.24 -7.78 -5.46
C THR A 71 -12.52 -9.13 -5.47
N ARG A 72 -11.62 -9.36 -4.51
CA ARG A 72 -10.93 -10.63 -4.36
C ARG A 72 -11.92 -11.79 -4.15
N ASN A 73 -12.84 -11.65 -3.22
CA ASN A 73 -13.84 -12.68 -2.94
C ASN A 73 -14.69 -12.97 -4.18
N TYR A 74 -15.13 -11.93 -4.89
CA TYR A 74 -15.89 -12.11 -6.13
C TYR A 74 -15.10 -12.91 -7.17
N VAL A 75 -13.83 -12.62 -7.39
CA VAL A 75 -12.98 -13.36 -8.34
C VAL A 75 -12.83 -14.83 -7.91
N ILE A 76 -12.59 -15.09 -6.63
CA ILE A 76 -12.49 -16.45 -6.09
C ILE A 76 -13.80 -17.22 -6.27
N ASP A 77 -14.93 -16.59 -5.98
CA ASP A 77 -16.26 -17.21 -6.15
C ASP A 77 -16.54 -17.55 -7.62
N GLN A 78 -16.18 -16.67 -8.56
CA GLN A 78 -16.33 -16.95 -9.99
C GLN A 78 -15.42 -18.10 -10.45
N LEU A 79 -14.17 -18.13 -10.02
CA LEU A 79 -13.26 -19.24 -10.32
C LEU A 79 -13.77 -20.56 -9.73
N TYR A 80 -14.35 -20.53 -8.54
CA TYR A 80 -14.93 -21.71 -7.91
C TYR A 80 -16.13 -22.23 -8.68
N ARG A 81 -17.00 -21.36 -9.20
CA ARG A 81 -18.11 -21.74 -10.08
C ARG A 81 -17.58 -22.35 -11.38
N GLU A 82 -16.65 -21.67 -12.03
CA GLU A 82 -16.06 -22.12 -13.29
C GLU A 82 -15.41 -23.50 -13.14
N SER A 83 -14.75 -23.77 -12.02
CA SER A 83 -14.14 -25.06 -11.73
C SER A 83 -15.15 -26.21 -11.58
N LYS A 84 -16.42 -25.91 -11.29
CA LYS A 84 -17.48 -26.92 -11.09
C LYS A 84 -18.46 -27.01 -12.25
N GLU A 85 -18.83 -25.89 -12.81
CA GLU A 85 -19.99 -25.73 -13.69
C GLU A 85 -19.62 -25.59 -15.17
N SER A 86 -18.33 -25.34 -15.48
CA SER A 86 -17.90 -25.14 -16.86
C SER A 86 -18.04 -26.43 -17.69
N ASP A 87 -18.56 -26.29 -18.89
CA ASP A 87 -18.64 -27.41 -19.86
C ASP A 87 -17.27 -27.74 -20.50
N SER A 88 -16.28 -26.86 -20.33
CA SER A 88 -14.94 -27.04 -20.90
C SER A 88 -13.98 -27.59 -19.85
N ASP A 89 -13.37 -28.74 -20.13
CA ASP A 89 -12.34 -29.34 -19.26
C ASP A 89 -11.13 -28.41 -19.10
N SER A 90 -10.74 -27.72 -20.16
CA SER A 90 -9.61 -26.77 -20.11
C SER A 90 -9.94 -25.56 -19.23
N ALA A 91 -11.18 -25.06 -19.27
CA ALA A 91 -11.61 -23.96 -18.39
C ALA A 91 -11.64 -24.40 -16.92
N ARG A 92 -12.14 -25.62 -16.64
CA ARG A 92 -12.13 -26.19 -15.29
C ARG A 92 -10.71 -26.32 -14.72
N ILE A 93 -9.80 -26.91 -15.51
CA ILE A 93 -8.40 -27.06 -15.10
C ILE A 93 -7.75 -25.68 -14.85
N ARG A 94 -8.00 -24.73 -15.73
CA ARG A 94 -7.46 -23.38 -15.57
C ARG A 94 -8.00 -22.66 -14.33
N ALA A 95 -9.28 -22.81 -14.04
CA ALA A 95 -9.89 -22.25 -12.83
C ALA A 95 -9.28 -22.88 -11.56
N LEU A 96 -9.08 -24.20 -11.53
CA LEU A 96 -8.43 -24.90 -10.41
C LEU A 96 -6.96 -24.46 -10.24
N GLU A 97 -6.22 -24.27 -11.32
CA GLU A 97 -4.85 -23.77 -11.29
C GLU A 97 -4.80 -22.37 -10.66
N LEU A 98 -5.68 -21.45 -11.09
CA LEU A 98 -5.74 -20.10 -10.56
C LEU A 98 -6.18 -20.07 -9.09
N LEU A 99 -7.11 -20.93 -8.69
CA LEU A 99 -7.49 -21.11 -7.29
C LEU A 99 -6.29 -21.60 -6.45
N GLY A 100 -5.57 -22.61 -6.93
CA GLY A 100 -4.38 -23.13 -6.28
C GLY A 100 -3.31 -22.05 -6.11
N LYS A 101 -3.07 -21.24 -7.14
CA LYS A 101 -2.15 -20.08 -7.07
C LYS A 101 -2.60 -19.03 -6.06
N SER A 102 -3.91 -18.80 -5.94
CA SER A 102 -4.44 -17.80 -5.00
C SER A 102 -4.21 -18.13 -3.53
N VAL A 103 -4.04 -19.41 -3.22
CA VAL A 103 -3.73 -19.93 -1.88
C VAL A 103 -2.28 -20.43 -1.74
N SER A 104 -1.43 -20.08 -2.69
CA SER A 104 0.00 -20.46 -2.73
C SER A 104 0.25 -21.97 -2.71
N LEU A 105 -0.71 -22.77 -3.22
CA LEU A 105 -0.60 -24.22 -3.24
C LEU A 105 0.56 -24.72 -4.13
N PHE A 106 0.91 -23.97 -5.17
CA PHE A 106 1.98 -24.26 -6.12
C PHE A 106 3.19 -23.32 -5.99
N SER A 107 3.29 -22.57 -4.87
CA SER A 107 4.50 -21.82 -4.62
C SER A 107 5.59 -22.80 -4.20
N ASP A 108 6.60 -22.98 -5.04
CA ASP A 108 7.86 -23.48 -4.56
C ASP A 108 8.32 -22.49 -3.47
N VAL A 109 8.41 -22.97 -2.24
CA VAL A 109 9.08 -22.26 -1.17
C VAL A 109 10.55 -22.24 -1.55
N VAL A 110 10.96 -21.29 -2.35
CA VAL A 110 12.37 -20.96 -2.47
C VAL A 110 12.72 -20.37 -1.10
N GLU A 111 13.21 -21.22 -0.20
CA GLU A 111 13.97 -20.74 0.94
C GLU A 111 15.12 -19.93 0.36
N THR A 112 14.94 -18.63 0.25
CA THR A 112 16.05 -17.71 0.16
C THR A 112 16.77 -17.84 1.49
N LYS A 113 17.75 -18.75 1.57
CA LYS A 113 18.79 -18.66 2.58
C LYS A 113 19.31 -17.25 2.41
N GLU A 114 19.05 -16.41 3.39
CA GLU A 114 19.63 -15.07 3.44
C GLU A 114 21.11 -15.27 3.16
N ALA A 115 21.58 -14.67 2.08
CA ALA A 115 23.00 -14.75 1.73
C ALA A 115 23.72 -14.19 2.95
N ARG A 116 24.56 -15.06 3.61
CA ARG A 116 25.34 -14.65 4.76
C ARG A 116 26.06 -13.36 4.41
N THR A 117 26.02 -12.41 5.30
CA THR A 117 26.73 -11.15 5.09
C THR A 117 28.24 -11.44 4.97
N SER A 118 28.95 -10.56 4.27
CA SER A 118 30.41 -10.70 4.10
C SER A 118 31.10 -10.91 5.45
N ASP A 119 30.66 -10.21 6.47
CA ASP A 119 31.20 -10.25 7.84
C ASP A 119 30.95 -11.60 8.55
N GLU A 120 29.80 -12.25 8.31
CA GLU A 120 29.49 -13.58 8.84
C GLU A 120 30.31 -14.67 8.16
N VAL A 121 30.62 -14.51 6.86
CA VAL A 121 31.49 -15.42 6.13
C VAL A 121 32.96 -15.27 6.60
N GLU A 122 33.39 -14.03 6.82
CA GLU A 122 34.74 -13.73 7.32
C GLU A 122 34.98 -14.31 8.73
N ALA A 123 34.03 -14.15 9.65
CA ALA A 123 34.07 -14.72 10.99
C ALA A 123 34.11 -16.27 10.97
N ASP A 124 33.29 -16.92 10.11
CA ASP A 124 33.30 -18.41 9.97
C ASP A 124 34.62 -18.92 9.40
N ILE A 125 35.27 -18.15 8.53
CA ILE A 125 36.60 -18.47 7.98
C ILE A 125 37.69 -18.32 9.06
N GLU A 126 37.67 -17.23 9.82
CA GLU A 126 38.65 -17.00 10.91
C GLU A 126 38.57 -18.10 11.99
N GLU A 127 37.35 -18.46 12.43
CA GLU A 127 37.15 -19.54 13.40
C GLU A 127 37.69 -20.87 12.90
N ARG A 128 37.51 -21.18 11.60
CA ARG A 128 38.06 -22.42 11.01
C ARG A 128 39.58 -22.42 10.91
N ILE A 129 40.18 -21.27 10.61
CA ILE A 129 41.63 -21.13 10.57
C ILE A 129 42.23 -21.32 11.97
N GLU A 130 41.65 -20.67 13.00
CA GLU A 130 42.09 -20.86 14.40
C GLU A 130 41.98 -22.32 14.86
N ALA A 131 40.86 -22.99 14.53
CA ALA A 131 40.65 -24.39 14.85
C ALA A 131 41.67 -25.32 14.20
N LEU A 132 42.20 -24.97 13.01
CA LEU A 132 43.23 -25.72 12.32
C LEU A 132 44.65 -25.48 12.92
N LEU A 133 44.91 -24.24 13.33
CA LEU A 133 46.19 -23.87 13.96
C LEU A 133 46.35 -24.46 15.36
N ASN A 134 45.25 -24.58 16.11
CA ASN A 134 45.25 -25.15 17.45
C ASN A 134 45.27 -26.69 17.48
N LYS A 135 45.27 -27.38 16.35
CA LYS A 135 45.36 -28.84 16.22
C LYS A 135 46.77 -29.35 15.94
N GLN A 136 47.78 -28.49 15.93
CA GLN A 136 49.19 -28.85 15.89
C GLN A 136 49.77 -28.78 17.29
#